data_2ad4d2feb8bfe541899a94a5d5dfab85
#
_entry.id   2ad4d2feb8bfe541899a94a5d5dfab85
#
_cell.length_a   1.000
_cell.length_b   1.000
_cell.length_c   1.000
_cell.angle_alpha   90.00
_cell.angle_beta   90.00
_cell.angle_gamma   90.00
#
_symmetry.space_group_name_H-M   'P 1'
#
loop_
_entity.id
_entity.type
_entity.pdbx_description
1 polymer ?
#
loop_
_entity_poly.entity_id
_entity_poly.type
_entity_poly.pdbx_seq_one_letter_code
_entity_poly.pdbx_strand_id
1 'polypeptide(L)'
;GALLDSDKYELELFGEEKKDGSISYGALEKANKGTLLIDQVSEIPLKIQSKILRVLIDQKFKRINGNNDINVDVRLICSSSKDLKEEIQIGNFREDLYHRLNVFEINIKSLNERISDIPLLIKYFSKKISENYSIKELKIDENDTYILNHDWKGNVRELRNLIERIAILQPDTNDKISSIVKESLKSDNFEEKITENSLSIPLKEARENFEKEYLTIQLKKFNGNISKTANFVGMER
;
A
#
# COMPACT_ATOMS: atom_id res chain seq x y z
N GLY A 1 3.34 -6.80 2.92
CA GLY A 1 4.75 -7.04 3.03
C GLY A 1 5.03 -8.30 3.82
N ALA A 2 5.57 -9.33 3.15
CA ALA A 2 6.05 -10.51 3.85
C ALA A 2 7.20 -10.05 4.75
N LEU A 3 7.16 -10.41 6.03
CA LEU A 3 8.31 -10.42 6.93
C LEU A 3 9.41 -11.24 6.24
N LEU A 4 10.30 -10.57 5.52
CA LEU A 4 11.49 -11.22 4.99
C LEU A 4 12.29 -11.69 6.20
N ASP A 5 12.57 -12.99 6.26
CA ASP A 5 13.45 -13.59 7.24
C ASP A 5 14.75 -12.75 7.30
N SER A 6 15.22 -12.43 8.49
CA SER A 6 16.41 -11.60 8.71
C SER A 6 17.59 -12.04 7.84
N ASP A 7 17.75 -13.37 7.65
CA ASP A 7 18.84 -13.94 6.89
C ASP A 7 18.67 -13.71 5.38
N LYS A 8 17.45 -13.72 4.88
CA LYS A 8 17.14 -13.41 3.48
C LYS A 8 17.39 -11.94 3.17
N TYR A 9 17.00 -11.04 4.08
CA TYR A 9 17.27 -9.61 3.93
C TYR A 9 18.79 -9.33 3.93
N GLU A 10 19.52 -10.00 4.81
CA GLU A 10 20.97 -9.90 4.89
C GLU A 10 21.63 -10.37 3.59
N LEU A 11 21.16 -11.49 3.03
CA LEU A 11 21.64 -12.04 1.77
C LEU A 11 21.41 -11.07 0.59
N GLU A 12 20.22 -10.51 0.48
CA GLU A 12 19.88 -9.58 -0.59
C GLU A 12 20.71 -8.29 -0.54
N LEU A 13 21.01 -7.78 0.65
CA LEU A 13 21.73 -6.52 0.82
C LEU A 13 23.25 -6.68 0.70
N PHE A 14 23.82 -7.69 1.34
CA PHE A 14 25.28 -7.88 1.43
C PHE A 14 25.84 -8.93 0.47
N GLY A 15 24.99 -9.83 -0.05
CA GLY A 15 25.46 -10.94 -0.88
C GLY A 15 26.15 -12.06 -0.09
N GLU A 16 26.61 -13.06 -0.78
CA GLU A 16 27.19 -14.27 -0.19
C GLU A 16 28.37 -14.80 -1.01
N GLU A 17 29.37 -15.34 -0.35
CA GLU A 17 30.40 -16.21 -0.93
C GLU A 17 30.05 -17.68 -0.60
N LYS A 18 29.66 -18.45 -1.62
CA LYS A 18 29.28 -19.85 -1.42
C LYS A 18 30.48 -20.73 -1.26
N LYS A 19 30.28 -21.91 -0.66
CA LYS A 19 31.35 -22.90 -0.43
C LYS A 19 32.03 -23.43 -1.71
N ASP A 20 31.35 -23.35 -2.85
CA ASP A 20 31.87 -23.71 -4.17
C ASP A 20 32.68 -22.57 -4.82
N GLY A 21 32.90 -21.47 -4.12
CA GLY A 21 33.61 -20.30 -4.62
C GLY A 21 32.78 -19.37 -5.49
N SER A 22 31.51 -19.68 -5.73
CA SER A 22 30.60 -18.75 -6.47
C SER A 22 30.18 -17.58 -5.60
N ILE A 23 30.02 -16.42 -6.22
CA ILE A 23 29.68 -15.16 -5.56
C ILE A 23 28.28 -14.72 -5.95
N SER A 24 27.44 -14.45 -4.95
CA SER A 24 26.17 -13.77 -5.12
C SER A 24 26.33 -12.32 -4.68
N TYR A 25 26.27 -11.39 -5.63
CA TYR A 25 26.42 -9.96 -5.37
C TYR A 25 25.18 -9.39 -4.68
N GLY A 26 25.38 -8.69 -3.55
CA GLY A 26 24.31 -7.97 -2.84
C GLY A 26 23.94 -6.62 -3.49
N ALA A 27 22.85 -6.02 -2.99
CA ALA A 27 22.35 -4.73 -3.49
C ALA A 27 23.35 -3.59 -3.27
N LEU A 28 24.08 -3.58 -2.14
CA LEU A 28 25.11 -2.57 -1.84
C LEU A 28 26.24 -2.59 -2.87
N GLU A 29 26.69 -3.77 -3.26
CA GLU A 29 27.79 -3.90 -4.23
C GLU A 29 27.33 -3.53 -5.65
N LYS A 30 26.09 -3.95 -6.02
CA LYS A 30 25.49 -3.59 -7.32
C LYS A 30 25.24 -2.09 -7.45
N ALA A 31 24.98 -1.39 -6.33
CA ALA A 31 24.75 0.04 -6.30
C ALA A 31 26.03 0.87 -6.13
N ASN A 32 27.20 0.24 -6.14
CA ASN A 32 28.48 0.94 -5.95
C ASN A 32 28.66 2.09 -6.97
N LYS A 33 29.06 3.26 -6.50
CA LYS A 33 29.12 4.54 -7.25
C LYS A 33 27.77 5.01 -7.80
N GLY A 34 26.68 4.51 -7.25
CA GLY A 34 25.32 4.85 -7.63
C GLY A 34 24.43 5.15 -6.43
N THR A 35 23.13 4.89 -6.60
CA THR A 35 22.12 5.14 -5.59
C THR A 35 21.38 3.84 -5.26
N LEU A 36 21.23 3.54 -3.97
CA LEU A 36 20.44 2.44 -3.45
C LEU A 36 19.19 3.03 -2.76
N LEU A 37 18.01 2.60 -3.22
CA LEU A 37 16.76 2.88 -2.55
C LEU A 37 16.42 1.74 -1.60
N ILE A 38 16.23 2.05 -0.32
CA ILE A 38 15.73 1.13 0.70
C ILE A 38 14.31 1.56 1.04
N ASP A 39 13.34 0.78 0.57
CA ASP A 39 11.93 1.02 0.84
C ASP A 39 11.54 0.39 2.18
N GLN A 40 10.75 1.12 2.99
CA GLN A 40 10.30 0.72 4.33
C GLN A 40 11.46 0.39 5.29
N VAL A 41 12.37 1.35 5.48
CA VAL A 41 13.56 1.18 6.33
C VAL A 41 13.21 0.82 7.79
N SER A 42 12.02 1.19 8.26
CA SER A 42 11.49 0.82 9.59
C SER A 42 11.26 -0.68 9.78
N GLU A 43 11.11 -1.44 8.68
CA GLU A 43 10.87 -2.89 8.74
C GLU A 43 12.17 -3.72 8.81
N ILE A 44 13.33 -3.06 8.74
CA ILE A 44 14.63 -3.75 8.76
C ILE A 44 14.91 -4.27 10.17
N PRO A 45 15.27 -5.55 10.33
CA PRO A 45 15.66 -6.10 11.64
C PRO A 45 16.84 -5.36 12.27
N LEU A 46 16.84 -5.17 13.59
CA LEU A 46 17.89 -4.45 14.35
C LEU A 46 19.31 -4.95 14.06
N LYS A 47 19.48 -6.27 13.89
CA LYS A 47 20.76 -6.88 13.50
C LYS A 47 21.30 -6.30 12.20
N ILE A 48 20.42 -6.12 11.21
CA ILE A 48 20.77 -5.61 9.88
C ILE A 48 21.00 -4.10 9.94
N GLN A 49 20.19 -3.37 10.72
CA GLN A 49 20.39 -1.94 10.96
C GLN A 49 21.81 -1.64 11.45
N SER A 50 22.34 -2.47 12.37
CA SER A 50 23.72 -2.35 12.88
C SER A 50 24.77 -2.55 11.77
N LYS A 51 24.52 -3.47 10.82
CA LYS A 51 25.42 -3.70 9.69
C LYS A 51 25.36 -2.56 8.68
N ILE A 52 24.19 -2.05 8.38
CA ILE A 52 24.00 -0.88 7.49
C ILE A 52 24.76 0.33 8.08
N LEU A 53 24.62 0.58 9.37
CA LEU A 53 25.32 1.67 10.04
C LEU A 53 26.84 1.58 9.84
N ARG A 54 27.42 0.39 10.01
CA ARG A 54 28.85 0.18 9.79
C ARG A 54 29.27 0.48 8.34
N VAL A 55 28.45 0.03 7.37
CA VAL A 55 28.71 0.35 5.94
C VAL A 55 28.70 1.85 5.68
N LEU A 56 27.77 2.58 6.31
CA LEU A 56 27.67 4.02 6.15
C LEU A 56 28.85 4.78 6.78
N ILE A 57 29.46 4.21 7.84
CA ILE A 57 30.62 4.81 8.52
C ILE A 57 31.92 4.44 7.81
N ASP A 58 32.12 3.15 7.57
CA ASP A 58 33.40 2.58 7.13
C ASP A 58 33.54 2.54 5.61
N GLN A 59 32.44 2.73 4.87
CA GLN A 59 32.33 2.59 3.41
C GLN A 59 32.84 1.22 2.89
N LYS A 60 32.73 0.20 3.73
CA LYS A 60 33.10 -1.17 3.43
C LYS A 60 32.25 -2.18 4.19
N PHE A 61 32.17 -3.39 3.66
CA PHE A 61 31.52 -4.51 4.32
C PHE A 61 32.14 -5.85 3.87
N LYS A 62 31.71 -6.95 4.49
CA LYS A 62 32.02 -8.31 4.06
C LYS A 62 30.73 -9.01 3.62
N ARG A 63 30.81 -9.79 2.55
CA ARG A 63 29.72 -10.71 2.16
C ARG A 63 29.48 -11.74 3.26
N ILE A 64 28.32 -12.32 3.26
CA ILE A 64 28.01 -13.47 4.12
C ILE A 64 28.98 -14.59 3.74
N ASN A 65 29.56 -15.23 4.74
CA ASN A 65 30.60 -16.28 4.58
C ASN A 65 31.90 -15.81 3.89
N GLY A 66 32.03 -14.53 3.53
CA GLY A 66 33.22 -13.96 2.93
C GLY A 66 34.19 -13.37 3.98
N ASN A 67 35.48 -13.36 3.67
CA ASN A 67 36.53 -12.81 4.51
C ASN A 67 37.05 -11.45 3.98
N ASN A 68 36.82 -11.14 2.72
CA ASN A 68 37.36 -9.97 2.06
C ASN A 68 36.51 -8.73 2.34
N ASP A 69 37.19 -7.59 2.63
CA ASP A 69 36.54 -6.30 2.71
C ASP A 69 36.20 -5.78 1.31
N ILE A 70 34.96 -5.35 1.10
CA ILE A 70 34.45 -4.79 -0.14
C ILE A 70 34.18 -3.33 0.10
N ASN A 71 34.90 -2.46 -0.61
CA ASN A 71 34.71 -1.02 -0.56
C ASN A 71 33.52 -0.63 -1.43
N VAL A 72 32.64 0.23 -0.89
CA VAL A 72 31.47 0.74 -1.59
C VAL A 72 31.31 2.25 -1.32
N ASP A 73 30.97 2.95 -2.37
CA ASP A 73 30.53 4.35 -2.33
C ASP A 73 29.11 4.41 -2.87
N VAL A 74 28.13 4.48 -1.96
CA VAL A 74 26.70 4.37 -2.29
C VAL A 74 25.93 5.52 -1.67
N ARG A 75 25.16 6.22 -2.50
CA ARG A 75 24.14 7.16 -2.00
C ARG A 75 22.91 6.39 -1.58
N LEU A 76 22.49 6.51 -0.31
CA LEU A 76 21.25 5.91 0.17
C LEU A 76 20.07 6.88 0.07
N ILE A 77 18.93 6.36 -0.36
CA ILE A 77 17.60 6.96 -0.24
C ILE A 77 16.75 5.97 0.52
N CYS A 78 16.12 6.41 1.61
CA CYS A 78 15.27 5.55 2.44
C CYS A 78 13.85 6.08 2.45
N SER A 79 12.86 5.18 2.47
CA SER A 79 11.47 5.52 2.75
C SER A 79 11.00 4.84 4.02
N SER A 80 10.02 5.43 4.70
CA SER A 80 9.31 4.83 5.82
C SER A 80 7.86 5.31 5.82
N SER A 81 6.92 4.41 6.10
CA SER A 81 5.52 4.74 6.37
C SER A 81 5.26 4.99 7.85
N LYS A 82 6.20 4.57 8.73
CA LYS A 82 6.14 4.78 10.16
C LYS A 82 7.00 5.97 10.56
N ASP A 83 6.64 6.63 11.65
CA ASP A 83 7.52 7.62 12.27
C ASP A 83 8.72 6.91 12.91
N LEU A 84 9.92 7.19 12.39
CA LEU A 84 11.14 6.55 12.88
C LEU A 84 11.48 6.97 14.31
N LYS A 85 11.03 8.14 14.78
CA LYS A 85 11.23 8.57 16.16
C LYS A 85 10.37 7.76 17.13
N GLU A 86 9.15 7.42 16.74
CA GLU A 86 8.30 6.50 17.50
C GLU A 86 8.91 5.10 17.51
N GLU A 87 9.40 4.60 16.37
CA GLU A 87 10.06 3.30 16.27
C GLU A 87 11.34 3.22 17.15
N ILE A 88 12.07 4.34 17.32
CA ILE A 88 13.21 4.42 18.25
C ILE A 88 12.74 4.29 19.71
N GLN A 89 11.65 4.99 20.09
CA GLN A 89 11.14 4.94 21.49
C GLN A 89 10.68 3.54 21.89
N ILE A 90 10.08 2.78 20.96
CA ILE A 90 9.65 1.39 21.21
C ILE A 90 10.77 0.36 20.98
N GLY A 91 11.97 0.81 20.60
CA GLY A 91 13.14 -0.04 20.45
C GLY A 91 13.23 -0.84 19.16
N ASN A 92 12.42 -0.54 18.14
CA ASN A 92 12.43 -1.21 16.85
C ASN A 92 13.42 -0.60 15.85
N PHE A 93 13.85 0.63 16.08
CA PHE A 93 14.80 1.32 15.22
C PHE A 93 15.95 1.93 16.04
N ARG A 94 17.16 1.89 15.50
CA ARG A 94 18.35 2.41 16.18
C ARG A 94 18.47 3.93 15.99
N GLU A 95 18.68 4.65 17.07
CA GLU A 95 18.87 6.10 17.06
C GLU A 95 20.12 6.52 16.29
N ASP A 96 21.22 5.78 16.42
CA ASP A 96 22.47 6.08 15.72
C ASP A 96 22.35 5.94 14.19
N LEU A 97 21.59 4.93 13.73
CA LEU A 97 21.27 4.78 12.32
C LEU A 97 20.36 5.90 11.81
N TYR A 98 19.34 6.28 12.60
CA TYR A 98 18.45 7.39 12.27
C TYR A 98 19.25 8.67 11.99
N HIS A 99 20.13 9.07 12.90
CA HIS A 99 20.95 10.27 12.72
C HIS A 99 21.88 10.22 11.50
N ARG A 100 22.28 9.04 11.08
CA ARG A 100 23.11 8.87 9.89
C ARG A 100 22.31 8.93 8.59
N LEU A 101 21.06 8.46 8.60
CA LEU A 101 20.16 8.48 7.46
C LEU A 101 19.43 9.83 7.28
N ASN A 102 19.03 10.45 8.39
CA ASN A 102 18.21 11.67 8.38
C ASN A 102 19.06 12.94 8.18
N VAL A 103 19.72 13.03 7.02
CA VAL A 103 20.45 14.23 6.60
C VAL A 103 19.51 15.22 5.90
N PHE A 104 18.57 14.72 5.12
CA PHE A 104 17.55 15.51 4.45
C PHE A 104 16.23 14.75 4.41
N GLU A 105 15.22 15.29 5.07
CA GLU A 105 13.91 14.69 5.19
C GLU A 105 12.93 15.29 4.20
N ILE A 106 12.20 14.43 3.47
CA ILE A 106 11.09 14.82 2.59
C ILE A 106 9.82 14.18 3.14
N ASN A 107 8.92 15.01 3.63
CA ASN A 107 7.61 14.57 4.07
C ASN A 107 6.61 14.64 2.91
N ILE A 108 6.07 13.48 2.52
CA ILE A 108 5.07 13.36 1.46
C ILE A 108 3.69 13.34 2.13
N LYS A 109 2.91 14.41 1.92
CA LYS A 109 1.56 14.51 2.44
C LYS A 109 0.65 13.43 1.87
N SER A 110 -0.32 12.98 2.67
CA SER A 110 -1.40 12.10 2.20
C SER A 110 -2.22 12.77 1.09
N LEU A 111 -2.97 11.98 0.32
CA LEU A 111 -3.80 12.53 -0.75
C LEU A 111 -4.93 13.43 -0.20
N ASN A 112 -5.42 13.12 1.00
CA ASN A 112 -6.42 13.92 1.70
C ASN A 112 -5.93 15.32 2.08
N GLU A 113 -4.62 15.49 2.27
CA GLU A 113 -4.00 16.80 2.58
C GLU A 113 -3.63 17.61 1.32
N ARG A 114 -3.80 17.01 0.13
CA ARG A 114 -3.52 17.62 -1.17
C ARG A 114 -4.60 17.30 -2.20
N ILE A 115 -5.85 17.50 -1.82
CA ILE A 115 -7.04 17.25 -2.67
C ILE A 115 -6.94 17.97 -4.02
N SER A 116 -6.29 19.14 -4.05
CA SER A 116 -6.03 19.90 -5.28
C SER A 116 -5.25 19.14 -6.35
N ASP A 117 -4.52 18.08 -5.98
CA ASP A 117 -3.75 17.27 -6.93
C ASP A 117 -4.63 16.21 -7.61
N ILE A 118 -5.80 15.87 -7.04
CA ILE A 118 -6.68 14.80 -7.55
C ILE A 118 -7.06 15.01 -9.02
N PRO A 119 -7.51 16.20 -9.46
CA PRO A 119 -7.84 16.43 -10.88
C PRO A 119 -6.68 16.14 -11.83
N LEU A 120 -5.48 16.58 -11.47
CA LEU A 120 -4.27 16.35 -12.27
C LEU A 120 -3.88 14.87 -12.29
N LEU A 121 -4.02 14.17 -11.17
CA LEU A 121 -3.75 12.74 -11.07
C LEU A 121 -4.75 11.92 -11.89
N ILE A 122 -6.04 12.28 -11.88
CA ILE A 122 -7.07 11.63 -12.72
C ILE A 122 -6.67 11.75 -14.19
N LYS A 123 -6.35 12.94 -14.65
CA LYS A 123 -5.94 13.19 -16.04
C LYS A 123 -4.70 12.39 -16.41
N TYR A 124 -3.70 12.41 -15.56
CA TYR A 124 -2.44 11.66 -15.76
C TYR A 124 -2.69 10.15 -15.86
N PHE A 125 -3.42 9.57 -14.90
CA PHE A 125 -3.67 8.13 -14.89
C PHE A 125 -4.62 7.70 -15.99
N SER A 126 -5.67 8.48 -16.30
CA SER A 126 -6.58 8.19 -17.41
C SER A 126 -5.83 8.07 -18.74
N LYS A 127 -4.95 9.03 -19.02
CA LYS A 127 -4.10 9.01 -20.22
C LYS A 127 -3.16 7.80 -20.22
N LYS A 128 -2.38 7.62 -19.15
CA LYS A 128 -1.39 6.54 -19.04
C LYS A 128 -2.00 5.14 -19.12
N ILE A 129 -3.15 4.93 -18.49
CA ILE A 129 -3.86 3.66 -18.51
C ILE A 129 -4.46 3.41 -19.91
N SER A 130 -5.06 4.43 -20.53
CA SER A 130 -5.59 4.32 -21.87
C SER A 130 -4.52 3.97 -22.91
N GLU A 131 -3.34 4.56 -22.80
CA GLU A 131 -2.17 4.22 -23.64
C GLU A 131 -1.71 2.76 -23.42
N ASN A 132 -1.58 2.34 -22.15
CA ASN A 132 -1.09 0.99 -21.80
C ASN A 132 -2.04 -0.13 -22.27
N TYR A 133 -3.36 0.09 -22.19
CA TYR A 133 -4.37 -0.89 -22.59
C TYR A 133 -4.87 -0.70 -24.03
N SER A 134 -4.35 0.30 -24.76
CA SER A 134 -4.78 0.63 -26.13
C SER A 134 -6.28 0.86 -26.23
N ILE A 135 -6.88 1.51 -25.24
CA ILE A 135 -8.30 1.85 -25.19
C ILE A 135 -8.52 3.34 -25.43
N LYS A 136 -9.76 3.71 -25.74
CA LYS A 136 -10.14 5.12 -25.85
C LYS A 136 -9.90 5.85 -24.50
N GLU A 137 -9.44 7.09 -24.58
CA GLU A 137 -9.19 7.90 -23.39
C GLU A 137 -10.44 8.01 -22.51
N LEU A 138 -10.25 7.72 -21.22
CA LEU A 138 -11.33 7.76 -20.24
C LEU A 138 -11.66 9.21 -19.90
N LYS A 139 -12.92 9.58 -20.05
CA LYS A 139 -13.44 10.90 -19.69
C LYS A 139 -14.05 10.87 -18.30
N ILE A 140 -13.21 10.80 -17.27
CA ILE A 140 -13.65 10.89 -15.88
C ILE A 140 -13.80 12.36 -15.53
N ASP A 141 -14.90 12.73 -14.87
CA ASP A 141 -15.09 14.10 -14.37
C ASP A 141 -14.10 14.38 -13.25
N GLU A 142 -13.18 15.29 -13.52
CA GLU A 142 -12.12 15.70 -12.60
C GLU A 142 -12.67 16.39 -11.34
N ASN A 143 -13.91 16.90 -11.41
CA ASN A 143 -14.61 17.60 -10.33
C ASN A 143 -15.75 16.76 -9.71
N ASP A 144 -15.77 15.44 -9.96
CA ASP A 144 -16.76 14.56 -9.35
C ASP A 144 -16.69 14.66 -7.81
N THR A 145 -17.81 15.05 -7.21
CA THR A 145 -17.90 15.29 -5.76
C THR A 145 -17.66 14.03 -4.92
N TYR A 146 -17.96 12.85 -5.45
CA TYR A 146 -17.67 11.59 -4.77
C TYR A 146 -16.18 11.32 -4.72
N ILE A 147 -15.43 11.64 -5.78
CA ILE A 147 -13.98 11.50 -5.83
C ILE A 147 -13.29 12.54 -4.92
N LEU A 148 -13.74 13.79 -4.98
CA LEU A 148 -13.11 14.87 -4.20
C LEU A 148 -13.37 14.78 -2.69
N ASN A 149 -14.52 14.22 -2.28
CA ASN A 149 -14.89 14.07 -0.87
C ASN A 149 -14.62 12.70 -0.29
N HIS A 150 -14.01 11.78 -1.07
CA HIS A 150 -13.65 10.45 -0.57
C HIS A 150 -12.44 10.52 0.36
N ASP A 151 -12.45 9.68 1.39
CA ASP A 151 -11.30 9.50 2.29
C ASP A 151 -10.29 8.51 1.67
N TRP A 152 -9.28 9.05 1.01
CA TRP A 152 -8.26 8.29 0.27
C TRP A 152 -7.24 7.63 1.20
N LYS A 153 -7.64 6.61 1.96
CA LYS A 153 -6.76 5.86 2.87
C LYS A 153 -5.61 5.16 2.15
N GLY A 154 -5.87 4.60 0.97
CA GLY A 154 -4.88 4.02 0.08
C GLY A 154 -4.14 5.05 -0.80
N ASN A 155 -4.40 6.35 -0.58
CA ASN A 155 -3.75 7.46 -1.26
C ASN A 155 -3.81 7.36 -2.80
N VAL A 156 -2.74 7.75 -3.48
CA VAL A 156 -2.63 7.72 -4.95
C VAL A 156 -2.79 6.31 -5.53
N ARG A 157 -2.44 5.27 -4.75
CA ARG A 157 -2.61 3.87 -5.20
C ARG A 157 -4.09 3.50 -5.33
N GLU A 158 -4.90 3.91 -4.39
CA GLU A 158 -6.35 3.70 -4.40
C GLU A 158 -7.03 4.46 -5.54
N LEU A 159 -6.69 5.74 -5.72
CA LEU A 159 -7.17 6.53 -6.85
C LEU A 159 -6.80 5.91 -8.20
N ARG A 160 -5.57 5.44 -8.36
CA ARG A 160 -5.14 4.73 -9.56
C ARG A 160 -5.94 3.46 -9.79
N ASN A 161 -6.16 2.66 -8.74
CA ASN A 161 -6.94 1.42 -8.82
C ASN A 161 -8.39 1.68 -9.26
N LEU A 162 -9.01 2.77 -8.77
CA LEU A 162 -10.33 3.21 -9.21
C LEU A 162 -10.35 3.48 -10.72
N ILE A 163 -9.38 4.26 -11.22
CA ILE A 163 -9.28 4.59 -12.64
C ILE A 163 -9.02 3.34 -13.49
N GLU A 164 -8.19 2.42 -13.02
CA GLU A 164 -7.89 1.15 -13.67
C GLU A 164 -9.13 0.25 -13.73
N ARG A 165 -9.95 0.21 -12.68
CA ARG A 165 -11.24 -0.48 -12.65
C ARG A 165 -12.22 0.08 -13.70
N ILE A 166 -12.30 1.41 -13.80
CA ILE A 166 -13.13 2.07 -14.83
C ILE A 166 -12.63 1.70 -16.24
N ALA A 167 -11.31 1.66 -16.42
CA ALA A 167 -10.71 1.27 -17.71
C ALA A 167 -11.05 -0.17 -18.11
N ILE A 168 -11.03 -1.11 -17.18
CA ILE A 168 -11.36 -2.52 -17.41
C ILE A 168 -12.83 -2.69 -17.79
N LEU A 169 -13.72 -1.96 -17.12
CA LEU A 169 -15.17 -2.04 -17.36
C LEU A 169 -15.61 -1.36 -18.67
N GLN A 170 -14.76 -0.50 -19.26
CA GLN A 170 -14.99 0.21 -20.53
C GLN A 170 -16.42 0.77 -20.67
N PRO A 171 -16.88 1.64 -19.77
CA PRO A 171 -18.24 2.16 -19.82
C PRO A 171 -18.44 3.06 -21.05
N ASP A 172 -19.55 2.83 -21.77
CA ASP A 172 -19.86 3.55 -23.02
C ASP A 172 -20.30 5.01 -22.82
N THR A 173 -20.71 5.37 -21.59
CA THR A 173 -21.26 6.69 -21.26
C THR A 173 -20.71 7.24 -19.95
N ASN A 174 -20.70 8.58 -19.82
CA ASN A 174 -20.26 9.24 -18.60
C ASN A 174 -21.15 8.91 -17.39
N ASP A 175 -22.46 8.68 -17.59
CA ASP A 175 -23.36 8.28 -16.50
C ASP A 175 -22.98 6.92 -15.91
N LYS A 176 -22.51 5.98 -16.76
CA LYS A 176 -21.99 4.70 -16.29
C LYS A 176 -20.68 4.88 -15.52
N ILE A 177 -19.80 5.80 -15.94
CA ILE A 177 -18.58 6.13 -15.19
C ILE A 177 -18.95 6.63 -13.80
N SER A 178 -19.84 7.61 -13.69
CA SER A 178 -20.28 8.15 -12.40
C SER A 178 -20.95 7.09 -11.50
N SER A 179 -21.66 6.14 -12.10
CA SER A 179 -22.26 5.02 -11.36
C SER A 179 -21.21 4.08 -10.81
N ILE A 180 -20.17 3.74 -11.59
CA ILE A 180 -19.03 2.91 -11.17
C ILE A 180 -18.25 3.59 -10.05
N VAL A 181 -17.98 4.91 -10.16
CA VAL A 181 -17.33 5.70 -9.11
C VAL A 181 -18.11 5.62 -7.81
N LYS A 182 -19.42 5.91 -7.86
CA LYS A 182 -20.30 5.85 -6.68
C LYS A 182 -20.33 4.47 -6.03
N GLU A 183 -20.42 3.41 -6.82
CA GLU A 183 -20.47 2.06 -6.31
C GLU A 183 -19.14 1.62 -5.71
N SER A 184 -18.03 1.95 -6.38
CA SER A 184 -16.69 1.62 -5.91
C SER A 184 -16.34 2.32 -4.60
N LEU A 185 -16.62 3.62 -4.49
CA LEU A 185 -16.29 4.41 -3.30
C LEU A 185 -17.29 4.21 -2.14
N LYS A 186 -18.51 3.72 -2.42
CA LYS A 186 -19.46 3.34 -1.36
C LYS A 186 -19.15 2.00 -0.71
N SER A 187 -18.60 1.04 -1.46
CA SER A 187 -18.26 -0.28 -0.92
C SER A 187 -17.20 -0.20 0.17
N ASP A 188 -16.20 0.64 -0.01
CA ASP A 188 -15.11 0.79 0.96
C ASP A 188 -15.58 1.44 2.28
N ASN A 189 -16.56 2.36 2.20
CA ASN A 189 -17.20 2.95 3.38
C ASN A 189 -18.22 2.02 4.07
N PHE A 190 -18.69 0.97 3.39
CA PHE A 190 -19.71 0.07 3.92
C PHE A 190 -19.11 -0.99 4.83
N GLU A 191 -17.94 -1.53 4.48
CA GLU A 191 -17.23 -2.51 5.33
C GLU A 191 -16.76 -1.90 6.65
N GLU A 192 -16.28 -0.64 6.66
CA GLU A 192 -15.87 0.04 7.89
C GLU A 192 -17.07 0.44 8.78
N LYS A 193 -18.17 0.93 8.19
CA LYS A 193 -19.36 1.29 8.98
C LYS A 193 -20.00 0.10 9.68
N ILE A 194 -19.98 -1.07 9.05
CA ILE A 194 -20.47 -2.30 9.71
C ILE A 194 -19.57 -2.68 10.89
N THR A 195 -18.23 -2.57 10.72
CA THR A 195 -17.27 -2.99 11.77
C THR A 195 -17.26 -2.03 12.97
N GLU A 196 -17.19 -0.72 12.77
CA GLU A 196 -17.15 0.25 13.87
C GLU A 196 -18.48 0.36 14.62
N ASN A 197 -19.62 0.41 13.92
CA ASN A 197 -20.93 0.45 14.56
C ASN A 197 -21.28 -0.89 15.24
N SER A 198 -20.85 -2.02 14.67
CA SER A 198 -21.13 -3.34 15.25
C SER A 198 -20.29 -3.65 16.49
N LEU A 199 -19.11 -3.04 16.62
CA LEU A 199 -18.22 -3.25 17.78
C LEU A 199 -18.53 -2.32 18.96
N SER A 200 -19.26 -1.23 18.73
CA SER A 200 -19.60 -0.24 19.76
C SER A 200 -20.96 -0.48 20.46
N ILE A 201 -21.75 -1.47 19.99
CA ILE A 201 -23.08 -1.82 20.53
C ILE A 201 -23.11 -3.24 21.10
N PRO A 202 -24.08 -3.55 21.99
CA PRO A 202 -24.22 -4.90 22.53
C PRO A 202 -24.44 -5.95 21.43
N LEU A 203 -23.85 -7.14 21.59
CA LEU A 203 -23.87 -8.23 20.59
C LEU A 203 -25.28 -8.55 20.06
N LYS A 204 -26.28 -8.50 20.93
CA LYS A 204 -27.68 -8.75 20.56
C LYS A 204 -28.20 -7.74 19.54
N GLU A 205 -27.91 -6.46 19.76
CA GLU A 205 -28.31 -5.36 18.90
C GLU A 205 -27.52 -5.36 17.58
N ALA A 206 -26.22 -5.67 17.64
CA ALA A 206 -25.38 -5.84 16.44
C ALA A 206 -25.92 -6.96 15.53
N ARG A 207 -26.35 -8.09 16.13
CA ARG A 207 -26.94 -9.22 15.41
C ARG A 207 -28.29 -8.84 14.77
N GLU A 208 -29.17 -8.18 15.48
CA GLU A 208 -30.48 -7.74 14.96
C GLU A 208 -30.30 -6.77 13.78
N ASN A 209 -29.36 -5.84 13.88
CA ASN A 209 -29.04 -4.89 12.82
C ASN A 209 -28.49 -5.59 11.57
N PHE A 210 -27.56 -6.53 11.76
CA PHE A 210 -27.00 -7.31 10.65
C PHE A 210 -28.08 -8.16 9.96
N GLU A 211 -28.91 -8.88 10.72
CA GLU A 211 -30.00 -9.71 10.18
C GLU A 211 -31.00 -8.87 9.36
N LYS A 212 -31.37 -7.69 9.86
CA LYS A 212 -32.27 -6.77 9.17
C LYS A 212 -31.68 -6.24 7.86
N GLU A 213 -30.42 -5.87 7.89
CA GLU A 213 -29.71 -5.34 6.71
C GLU A 213 -29.50 -6.43 5.66
N TYR A 214 -29.06 -7.62 6.09
CA TYR A 214 -28.90 -8.80 5.25
C TYR A 214 -30.19 -9.18 4.54
N LEU A 215 -31.30 -9.28 5.29
CA LEU A 215 -32.62 -9.61 4.74
C LEU A 215 -33.10 -8.53 3.74
N THR A 216 -32.85 -7.27 4.04
CA THR A 216 -33.22 -6.16 3.14
C THR A 216 -32.47 -6.26 1.79
N ILE A 217 -31.18 -6.57 1.84
CA ILE A 217 -30.36 -6.76 0.63
C ILE A 217 -30.84 -7.96 -0.19
N GLN A 218 -31.09 -9.10 0.47
CA GLN A 218 -31.57 -10.30 -0.21
C GLN A 218 -32.97 -10.10 -0.78
N LEU A 219 -33.85 -9.40 -0.08
CA LEU A 219 -35.19 -9.07 -0.60
C LEU A 219 -35.13 -8.22 -1.89
N LYS A 220 -34.23 -7.23 -1.93
CA LYS A 220 -33.97 -6.44 -3.14
C LYS A 220 -33.43 -7.29 -4.28
N LYS A 221 -32.50 -8.21 -4.00
CA LYS A 221 -31.90 -9.13 -4.99
C LYS A 221 -32.94 -10.04 -5.64
N PHE A 222 -33.97 -10.45 -4.90
CA PHE A 222 -35.08 -11.26 -5.40
C PHE A 222 -36.32 -10.44 -5.78
N ASN A 223 -36.16 -9.14 -6.08
CA ASN A 223 -37.21 -8.22 -6.53
C ASN A 223 -38.46 -8.23 -5.61
N GLY A 224 -38.26 -8.29 -4.31
CA GLY A 224 -39.33 -8.28 -3.31
C GLY A 224 -40.04 -9.64 -3.12
N ASN A 225 -39.55 -10.72 -3.73
CA ASN A 225 -40.19 -12.03 -3.60
C ASN A 225 -39.82 -12.72 -2.29
N ILE A 226 -40.71 -12.58 -1.29
CA ILE A 226 -40.52 -13.08 0.07
C ILE A 226 -40.25 -14.59 0.08
N SER A 227 -40.99 -15.39 -0.70
CA SER A 227 -40.83 -16.86 -0.71
C SER A 227 -39.47 -17.31 -1.26
N LYS A 228 -38.98 -16.67 -2.32
CA LYS A 228 -37.64 -16.96 -2.87
C LYS A 228 -36.54 -16.51 -1.93
N THR A 229 -36.74 -15.37 -1.29
CA THR A 229 -35.78 -14.84 -0.31
C THR A 229 -35.72 -15.75 0.92
N ALA A 230 -36.86 -16.17 1.50
CA ALA A 230 -36.94 -17.07 2.65
C ALA A 230 -36.23 -18.41 2.37
N ASN A 231 -36.49 -19.01 1.20
CA ASN A 231 -35.80 -20.25 0.79
C ASN A 231 -34.30 -20.10 0.65
N PHE A 232 -33.84 -18.97 0.11
CA PHE A 232 -32.39 -18.69 -0.03
C PHE A 232 -31.70 -18.46 1.30
N VAL A 233 -32.35 -17.75 2.21
CA VAL A 233 -31.84 -17.41 3.54
C VAL A 233 -31.96 -18.57 4.53
N GLY A 234 -32.76 -19.60 4.22
CA GLY A 234 -33.02 -20.75 5.13
C GLY A 234 -33.97 -20.43 6.29
N MET A 235 -34.85 -19.45 6.13
CA MET A 235 -35.86 -19.07 7.13
C MET A 235 -37.24 -19.49 6.68
N GLU A 236 -38.10 -19.86 7.68
CA GLU A 236 -39.52 -20.07 7.44
C GLU A 236 -40.19 -18.74 7.05
N ARG A 237 -41.28 -18.86 6.26
CA ARG A 237 -42.02 -17.71 5.71
C ARG A 237 -42.82 -16.98 6.77
#